data_b55244ece39d5c484f6c9c49e792a40f
#
_entry.id   b55244ece39d5c484f6c9c49e792a40f
#
_cell.length_a   1.000
_cell.length_b   1.000
_cell.length_c   1.000
_cell.angle_alpha   90.00
_cell.angle_beta   90.00
_cell.angle_gamma   90.00
#
_symmetry.space_group_name_H-M   'P 1'
#
loop_
_entity.id
_entity.type
_entity.pdbx_description
1 polymer ?
#
loop_
_entity_poly.entity_id
_entity_poly.type
_entity_poly.pdbx_seq_one_letter_code
_entity_poly.pdbx_strand_id
1 'polypeptide(L)'
;MPVKIENNSSRSLPKRTEENIGSIFESLPREHLRGIDRVRLVDSINDPRVRLARGATQLPGLYHPRQGSQAAWLEVAMDVLLPKGGPFYKRILPRLSVKANLATVIFSLVGQHHYMTLRHSIKKGQLEVSIRDYTEKNLKRWNEREHGFRARLFKPIQPTLERWARALNRQAKKGRSRTAK
;
A
#
# COMPACT_ATOMS: atom_id res chain seq x y z
N MET A 1 -10.31 -2.12 -19.97
CA MET A 1 -9.06 -1.42 -20.34
C MET A 1 -8.12 -1.46 -19.16
N PRO A 2 -6.82 -1.61 -19.33
CA PRO A 2 -5.86 -1.49 -18.22
C PRO A 2 -5.84 -0.04 -17.70
N VAL A 3 -5.71 0.14 -16.38
CA VAL A 3 -5.57 1.45 -15.75
C VAL A 3 -4.19 2.00 -16.12
N LYS A 4 -4.13 3.22 -16.67
CA LYS A 4 -2.87 3.87 -17.05
C LYS A 4 -2.10 4.30 -15.80
N ILE A 5 -0.79 4.07 -15.76
CA ILE A 5 0.08 4.52 -14.67
C ILE A 5 0.84 5.75 -15.15
N GLU A 6 0.70 6.88 -14.45
CA GLU A 6 1.40 8.13 -14.74
C GLU A 6 2.31 8.48 -13.56
N ASN A 7 3.60 8.58 -13.83
CA ASN A 7 4.58 8.97 -12.82
C ASN A 7 4.92 10.46 -12.97
N ASN A 8 4.32 11.28 -12.11
CA ASN A 8 4.55 12.72 -12.01
C ASN A 8 5.35 13.07 -10.75
N SER A 9 5.94 12.06 -10.07
CA SER A 9 6.80 12.32 -8.93
C SER A 9 8.21 12.70 -9.39
N SER A 10 8.80 13.70 -8.78
CA SER A 10 10.20 14.08 -8.99
C SER A 10 11.19 13.10 -8.36
N ARG A 11 10.68 12.09 -7.62
CA ARG A 11 11.47 11.12 -6.88
C ARG A 11 11.91 9.95 -7.73
N SER A 12 13.11 9.45 -7.43
CA SER A 12 13.51 8.11 -7.85
C SER A 12 12.67 7.06 -7.10
N LEU A 13 11.70 6.49 -7.80
CA LEU A 13 10.86 5.42 -7.27
C LEU A 13 11.65 4.11 -7.13
N PRO A 14 11.29 3.25 -6.18
CA PRO A 14 11.85 1.91 -6.11
C PRO A 14 11.66 1.17 -7.43
N LYS A 15 12.66 0.38 -7.82
CA LYS A 15 12.55 -0.50 -8.99
C LYS A 15 11.24 -1.32 -8.92
N ARG A 16 10.57 -1.49 -10.02
CA ARG A 16 9.31 -2.23 -10.17
C ARG A 16 8.08 -1.60 -9.49
N THR A 17 8.10 -0.30 -9.16
CA THR A 17 6.92 0.36 -8.60
C THR A 17 5.72 0.25 -9.53
N GLU A 18 5.89 0.48 -10.82
CA GLU A 18 4.83 0.38 -11.83
C GLU A 18 4.34 -1.07 -12.00
N GLU A 19 5.25 -2.06 -12.05
CA GLU A 19 4.90 -3.48 -12.07
C GLU A 19 4.09 -3.88 -10.81
N ASN A 20 4.48 -3.36 -9.65
CA ASN A 20 3.75 -3.60 -8.41
C ASN A 20 2.33 -3.01 -8.46
N ILE A 21 2.16 -1.81 -9.01
CA ILE A 21 0.84 -1.18 -9.20
C ILE A 21 -0.01 -2.02 -10.16
N GLY A 22 0.56 -2.47 -11.27
CA GLY A 22 -0.10 -3.38 -12.20
C GLY A 22 -0.60 -4.65 -11.52
N SER A 23 0.28 -5.33 -10.76
CA SER A 23 -0.05 -6.53 -9.98
C SER A 23 -1.16 -6.29 -8.94
N ILE A 24 -1.17 -5.09 -8.30
CA ILE A 24 -2.24 -4.72 -7.36
C ILE A 24 -3.58 -4.60 -8.09
N PHE A 25 -3.63 -3.91 -9.24
CA PHE A 25 -4.86 -3.81 -10.03
C PHE A 25 -5.33 -5.17 -10.57
N GLU A 26 -4.42 -6.03 -11.02
CA GLU A 26 -4.74 -7.39 -11.49
C GLU A 26 -5.33 -8.28 -10.39
N SER A 27 -5.05 -7.97 -9.13
CA SER A 27 -5.62 -8.69 -7.98
C SER A 27 -7.08 -8.34 -7.70
N LEU A 28 -7.59 -7.24 -8.27
CA LEU A 28 -8.94 -6.75 -8.09
C LEU A 28 -9.89 -7.23 -9.20
N PRO A 29 -11.20 -7.39 -8.92
CA PRO A 29 -12.20 -7.64 -9.94
C PRO A 29 -12.24 -6.49 -10.96
N ARG A 30 -12.26 -6.82 -12.24
CA ARG A 30 -12.28 -5.83 -13.34
C ARG A 30 -13.46 -4.86 -13.26
N GLU A 31 -14.58 -5.31 -12.76
CA GLU A 31 -15.78 -4.50 -12.53
C GLU A 31 -15.55 -3.36 -11.53
N HIS A 32 -14.69 -3.56 -10.51
CA HIS A 32 -14.36 -2.51 -9.54
C HIS A 32 -13.47 -1.42 -10.12
N LEU A 33 -12.77 -1.71 -11.22
CA LEU A 33 -11.90 -0.77 -11.91
C LEU A 33 -12.62 -0.04 -13.06
N ARG A 34 -13.88 -0.40 -13.34
CA ARG A 34 -14.64 0.17 -14.43
C ARG A 34 -14.88 1.66 -14.22
N GLY A 35 -14.40 2.48 -15.15
CA GLY A 35 -14.51 3.95 -15.08
C GLY A 35 -13.31 4.66 -14.47
N ILE A 36 -12.32 3.91 -13.95
CA ILE A 36 -11.02 4.46 -13.56
C ILE A 36 -10.12 4.45 -14.81
N ASP A 37 -9.64 5.62 -15.20
CA ASP A 37 -8.77 5.81 -16.37
C ASP A 37 -7.30 5.59 -16.00
N ARG A 38 -6.85 6.22 -14.91
CA ARG A 38 -5.45 6.25 -14.54
C ARG A 38 -5.20 6.32 -13.04
N VAL A 39 -3.97 5.97 -12.65
CA VAL A 39 -3.38 6.29 -11.36
C VAL A 39 -2.17 7.21 -11.58
N ARG A 40 -2.13 8.32 -10.85
CA ARG A 40 -1.05 9.29 -10.90
C ARG A 40 -0.24 9.25 -9.63
N LEU A 41 1.07 9.07 -9.74
CA LEU A 41 2.01 9.16 -8.64
C LEU A 41 2.53 10.59 -8.56
N VAL A 42 2.39 11.24 -7.41
CA VAL A 42 2.83 12.62 -7.16
C VAL A 42 3.70 12.67 -5.91
N ASP A 43 4.46 13.74 -5.74
CA ASP A 43 5.25 13.91 -4.52
C ASP A 43 4.32 14.12 -3.32
N SER A 44 3.40 15.09 -3.41
CA SER A 44 2.43 15.43 -2.38
C SER A 44 1.09 15.83 -2.99
N ILE A 45 0.00 15.61 -2.26
CA ILE A 45 -1.35 16.01 -2.66
C ILE A 45 -1.68 17.34 -1.98
N ASN A 46 -1.83 18.39 -2.78
CA ASN A 46 -2.18 19.73 -2.34
C ASN A 46 -3.55 20.15 -2.90
N ASP A 47 -4.61 19.44 -2.49
CA ASP A 47 -5.98 19.81 -2.86
C ASP A 47 -6.59 20.69 -1.75
N PRO A 48 -6.92 21.99 -2.03
CA PRO A 48 -7.51 22.89 -1.04
C PRO A 48 -8.91 22.46 -0.58
N ARG A 49 -9.57 21.55 -1.30
CA ARG A 49 -10.89 21.01 -0.96
C ARG A 49 -10.82 19.95 0.12
N VAL A 50 -9.64 19.40 0.35
CA VAL A 50 -9.43 18.33 1.32
C VAL A 50 -9.11 18.92 2.68
N ARG A 51 -10.04 18.76 3.63
CA ARG A 51 -9.76 19.04 5.04
C ARG A 51 -9.02 17.85 5.63
N LEU A 52 -7.76 18.04 5.96
CA LEU A 52 -6.97 17.03 6.66
C LEU A 52 -7.57 16.78 8.06
N ALA A 53 -7.61 15.51 8.47
CA ALA A 53 -7.95 15.17 9.85
C ALA A 53 -6.96 15.83 10.82
N ARG A 54 -7.39 16.16 12.04
CA ARG A 54 -6.53 16.76 13.06
C ARG A 54 -5.26 15.92 13.24
N GLY A 55 -4.10 16.53 13.02
CA GLY A 55 -2.80 15.87 13.16
C GLY A 55 -2.27 15.16 11.90
N ALA A 56 -3.04 15.05 10.83
CA ALA A 56 -2.54 14.56 9.55
C ALA A 56 -1.92 15.71 8.75
N THR A 57 -0.64 15.61 8.43
CA THR A 57 0.09 16.62 7.65
C THR A 57 -0.08 16.45 6.15
N GLN A 58 -0.38 15.23 5.67
CA GLN A 58 -0.52 14.91 4.25
C GLN A 58 -1.44 13.70 4.04
N LEU A 59 -2.14 13.67 2.89
CA LEU A 59 -2.93 12.52 2.46
C LEU A 59 -2.06 11.51 1.72
N PRO A 60 -2.20 10.20 2.01
CA PRO A 60 -1.49 9.16 1.26
C PRO A 60 -2.04 8.94 -0.15
N GLY A 61 -3.30 9.30 -0.40
CA GLY A 61 -3.95 9.20 -1.69
C GLY A 61 -5.27 9.95 -1.74
N LEU A 62 -5.71 10.26 -2.96
CA LEU A 62 -6.97 10.97 -3.24
C LEU A 62 -7.67 10.34 -4.43
N TYR A 63 -8.97 10.10 -4.27
CA TYR A 63 -9.84 9.67 -5.35
C TYR A 63 -10.50 10.88 -6.00
N HIS A 64 -10.37 10.99 -7.31
CA HIS A 64 -11.03 12.01 -8.12
C HIS A 64 -12.20 11.37 -8.87
N PRO A 65 -13.45 11.71 -8.52
CA PRO A 65 -14.62 11.18 -9.21
C PRO A 65 -14.71 11.72 -10.62
N ARG A 66 -15.48 11.03 -11.45
CA ARG A 66 -15.76 11.49 -12.82
C ARG A 66 -16.37 12.88 -12.81
N GLN A 67 -15.85 13.78 -13.66
CA GLN A 67 -16.34 15.15 -13.83
C GLN A 67 -16.52 15.43 -15.32
N GLY A 68 -17.76 15.55 -15.77
CA GLY A 68 -18.08 15.78 -17.18
C GLY A 68 -17.50 14.68 -18.10
N SER A 69 -16.65 15.07 -19.03
CA SER A 69 -15.95 14.15 -19.96
C SER A 69 -14.73 13.48 -19.33
N GLN A 70 -14.21 13.97 -18.20
CA GLN A 70 -13.05 13.42 -17.54
C GLN A 70 -13.45 12.16 -16.73
N ALA A 71 -12.85 11.02 -17.06
CA ALA A 71 -13.02 9.78 -16.30
C ALA A 71 -12.49 9.89 -14.88
N ALA A 72 -12.92 9.01 -13.99
CA ALA A 72 -12.39 8.97 -12.63
C ALA A 72 -10.91 8.54 -12.64
N TRP A 73 -10.13 9.03 -11.68
CA TRP A 73 -8.72 8.70 -11.55
C TRP A 73 -8.26 8.73 -10.09
N LEU A 74 -7.10 8.11 -9.85
CA LEU A 74 -6.53 7.97 -8.52
C LEU A 74 -5.24 8.79 -8.43
N GLU A 75 -4.99 9.39 -7.27
CA GLU A 75 -3.75 10.11 -6.97
C GLU A 75 -3.10 9.52 -5.73
N VAL A 76 -1.80 9.26 -5.78
CA VAL A 76 -1.04 8.62 -4.70
C VAL A 76 0.18 9.48 -4.37
N ALA A 77 0.29 9.90 -3.09
CA ALA A 77 1.38 10.73 -2.59
C ALA A 77 2.59 9.88 -2.18
N MET A 78 3.67 10.00 -2.94
CA MET A 78 4.90 9.22 -2.69
C MET A 78 5.68 9.74 -1.48
N ASP A 79 5.53 11.01 -1.07
CA ASP A 79 6.19 11.57 0.11
C ASP A 79 5.68 10.91 1.41
N VAL A 80 4.42 10.52 1.44
CA VAL A 80 3.83 9.80 2.58
C VAL A 80 4.31 8.35 2.63
N LEU A 81 4.40 7.69 1.46
CA LEU A 81 4.83 6.30 1.35
C LEU A 81 6.34 6.13 1.50
N LEU A 82 7.12 7.14 1.12
CA LEU A 82 8.59 7.17 1.13
C LEU A 82 9.09 8.44 1.85
N PRO A 83 8.97 8.56 3.17
CA PRO A 83 9.39 9.75 3.90
C PRO A 83 10.86 10.05 3.71
N LYS A 84 11.20 11.34 3.51
CA LYS A 84 12.57 11.83 3.23
C LYS A 84 13.46 11.95 4.46
N GLY A 85 12.94 11.86 5.67
CA GLY A 85 13.67 12.17 6.91
C GLY A 85 13.97 10.96 7.77
N GLY A 86 15.07 11.00 8.51
CA GLY A 86 15.38 10.07 9.59
C GLY A 86 16.64 9.24 9.40
N PRO A 87 17.09 8.54 10.47
CA PRO A 87 18.25 7.67 10.44
C PRO A 87 18.07 6.51 9.44
N PHE A 88 19.17 5.90 9.04
CA PHE A 88 19.25 4.88 7.97
C PHE A 88 18.19 3.78 8.07
N TYR A 89 17.93 3.26 9.27
CA TYR A 89 16.89 2.24 9.49
C TYR A 89 15.45 2.75 9.21
N LYS A 90 15.17 4.04 9.48
CA LYS A 90 13.88 4.67 9.16
C LYS A 90 13.67 4.88 7.65
N ARG A 91 14.72 4.76 6.84
CA ARG A 91 14.64 4.82 5.36
C ARG A 91 14.45 3.44 4.73
N ILE A 92 15.02 2.39 5.34
CA ILE A 92 14.95 1.02 4.80
C ILE A 92 13.59 0.39 5.06
N LEU A 93 13.05 0.49 6.28
CA LEU A 93 11.76 -0.09 6.64
C LEU A 93 10.61 0.37 5.73
N PRO A 94 10.41 1.68 5.45
CA PRO A 94 9.41 2.11 4.48
C PRO A 94 9.63 1.54 3.09
N ARG A 95 10.87 1.43 2.61
CA ARG A 95 11.17 0.85 1.30
C ARG A 95 10.80 -0.62 1.20
N LEU A 96 10.95 -1.39 2.26
CA LEU A 96 10.53 -2.79 2.33
C LEU A 96 9.00 -2.93 2.39
N SER A 97 8.31 -1.96 3.00
CA SER A 97 6.85 -1.95 3.14
C SER A 97 6.12 -1.17 2.02
N VAL A 98 6.85 -0.49 1.11
CA VAL A 98 6.25 0.34 0.05
C VAL A 98 5.19 -0.42 -0.74
N LYS A 99 5.48 -1.65 -1.12
CA LYS A 99 4.53 -2.47 -1.89
C LYS A 99 3.22 -2.68 -1.12
N ALA A 100 3.30 -3.00 0.17
CA ALA A 100 2.13 -3.19 1.02
C ALA A 100 1.37 -1.89 1.29
N ASN A 101 2.11 -0.80 1.57
CA ASN A 101 1.52 0.52 1.80
C ASN A 101 0.81 1.03 0.53
N LEU A 102 1.45 0.85 -0.64
CA LEU A 102 0.89 1.19 -1.93
C LEU A 102 -0.38 0.39 -2.22
N ALA A 103 -0.38 -0.91 -1.93
CA ALA A 103 -1.56 -1.77 -2.06
C ALA A 103 -2.70 -1.28 -1.15
N THR A 104 -2.41 -0.94 0.10
CA THR A 104 -3.40 -0.41 1.05
C THR A 104 -4.04 0.87 0.52
N VAL A 105 -3.24 1.81 0.03
CA VAL A 105 -3.74 3.07 -0.52
C VAL A 105 -4.58 2.82 -1.77
N ILE A 106 -4.10 2.03 -2.73
CA ILE A 106 -4.83 1.74 -3.97
C ILE A 106 -6.14 1.01 -3.67
N PHE A 107 -6.15 0.00 -2.78
CA PHE A 107 -7.39 -0.70 -2.41
C PHE A 107 -8.40 0.24 -1.74
N SER A 108 -7.93 1.16 -0.89
CA SER A 108 -8.80 2.17 -0.28
C SER A 108 -9.44 3.10 -1.32
N LEU A 109 -8.66 3.60 -2.27
CA LEU A 109 -9.14 4.48 -3.32
C LEU A 109 -10.09 3.77 -4.30
N VAL A 110 -9.78 2.52 -4.68
CA VAL A 110 -10.68 1.70 -5.51
C VAL A 110 -11.95 1.34 -4.74
N GLY A 111 -11.84 1.05 -3.44
CA GLY A 111 -13.00 0.87 -2.56
C GLY A 111 -13.89 2.10 -2.55
N GLN A 112 -13.31 3.29 -2.41
CA GLN A 112 -14.03 4.56 -2.47
C GLN A 112 -14.73 4.73 -3.82
N HIS A 113 -14.03 4.49 -4.94
CA HIS A 113 -14.64 4.51 -6.28
C HIS A 113 -15.81 3.53 -6.38
N HIS A 114 -15.62 2.28 -5.97
CA HIS A 114 -16.63 1.23 -6.05
C HIS A 114 -17.91 1.61 -5.29
N TYR A 115 -17.78 2.07 -4.05
CA TYR A 115 -18.94 2.42 -3.24
C TYR A 115 -19.61 3.74 -3.64
N MET A 116 -18.86 4.71 -4.13
CA MET A 116 -19.42 5.99 -4.56
C MET A 116 -20.06 5.92 -5.96
N THR A 117 -19.57 5.04 -6.84
CA THR A 117 -19.99 5.03 -8.25
C THR A 117 -20.89 3.84 -8.58
N LEU A 118 -20.57 2.65 -8.05
CA LEU A 118 -21.24 1.40 -8.43
C LEU A 118 -22.29 0.95 -7.42
N ARG A 119 -22.27 1.46 -6.20
CA ARG A 119 -23.24 1.18 -5.14
C ARG A 119 -23.90 2.45 -4.61
N HIS A 120 -24.94 2.89 -5.28
CA HIS A 120 -25.64 4.15 -4.95
C HIS A 120 -26.40 4.17 -3.61
N SER A 121 -26.45 3.09 -2.84
CA SER A 121 -27.35 2.96 -1.68
C SER A 121 -26.66 2.99 -0.30
N ILE A 122 -25.40 3.42 -0.19
CA ILE A 122 -24.70 3.44 1.09
C ILE A 122 -24.89 4.78 1.80
N LYS A 123 -25.38 4.74 3.04
CA LYS A 123 -25.45 5.91 3.91
C LYS A 123 -24.04 6.45 4.18
N LYS A 124 -23.86 7.78 4.19
CA LYS A 124 -22.55 8.42 4.41
C LYS A 124 -21.80 7.89 5.63
N GLY A 125 -22.50 7.62 6.75
CA GLY A 125 -21.87 7.09 7.96
C GLY A 125 -21.37 5.64 7.86
N GLN A 126 -21.82 4.88 6.85
CA GLN A 126 -21.35 3.50 6.61
C GLN A 126 -20.26 3.41 5.55
N LEU A 127 -20.03 4.51 4.81
CA LEU A 127 -19.09 4.53 3.69
C LEU A 127 -17.64 4.24 4.15
N GLU A 128 -17.19 4.89 5.20
CA GLU A 128 -15.84 4.70 5.75
C GLU A 128 -15.61 3.27 6.23
N VAL A 129 -16.58 2.70 6.93
CA VAL A 129 -16.52 1.30 7.40
C VAL A 129 -16.43 0.36 6.19
N SER A 130 -17.30 0.57 5.19
CA SER A 130 -17.32 -0.26 3.98
C SER A 130 -16.02 -0.18 3.18
N ILE A 131 -15.41 1.01 3.08
CA ILE A 131 -14.11 1.19 2.42
C ILE A 131 -13.02 0.46 3.20
N ARG A 132 -13.02 0.57 4.53
CA ARG A 132 -12.05 -0.12 5.38
C ARG A 132 -12.15 -1.64 5.22
N ASP A 133 -13.35 -2.19 5.35
CA ASP A 133 -13.61 -3.63 5.20
C ASP A 133 -13.20 -4.13 3.81
N TYR A 134 -13.49 -3.35 2.77
CA TYR A 134 -13.04 -3.62 1.40
C TYR A 134 -11.52 -3.67 1.30
N THR A 135 -10.86 -2.69 1.89
CA THR A 135 -9.40 -2.58 1.89
C THR A 135 -8.75 -3.77 2.61
N GLU A 136 -9.21 -4.09 3.81
CA GLU A 136 -8.70 -5.21 4.61
C GLU A 136 -8.91 -6.55 3.89
N LYS A 137 -10.09 -6.78 3.32
CA LYS A 137 -10.41 -8.01 2.58
C LYS A 137 -9.51 -8.20 1.37
N ASN A 138 -9.32 -7.15 0.56
CA ASN A 138 -8.49 -7.24 -0.63
C ASN A 138 -7.00 -7.31 -0.29
N LEU A 139 -6.54 -6.59 0.74
CA LEU A 139 -5.18 -6.66 1.24
C LEU A 139 -4.84 -8.06 1.76
N LYS A 140 -5.75 -8.69 2.52
CA LYS A 140 -5.59 -10.07 2.98
C LYS A 140 -5.45 -11.05 1.82
N ARG A 141 -6.36 -10.99 0.84
CA ARG A 141 -6.32 -11.85 -0.36
C ARG A 141 -5.05 -11.66 -1.18
N TRP A 142 -4.64 -10.42 -1.34
CA TRP A 142 -3.43 -10.08 -2.07
C TRP A 142 -2.18 -10.59 -1.34
N ASN A 143 -2.10 -10.38 -0.01
CA ASN A 143 -1.02 -10.91 0.82
C ASN A 143 -0.95 -12.45 0.76
N GLU A 144 -2.07 -13.15 0.82
CA GLU A 144 -2.12 -14.61 0.73
C GLU A 144 -1.56 -15.11 -0.62
N ARG A 145 -1.85 -14.42 -1.73
CA ARG A 145 -1.28 -14.74 -3.05
C ARG A 145 0.22 -14.48 -3.11
N GLU A 146 0.68 -13.32 -2.65
CA GLU A 146 2.09 -12.94 -2.65
C GLU A 146 2.94 -13.83 -1.71
N HIS A 147 2.43 -14.11 -0.51
CA HIS A 147 3.12 -14.94 0.47
C HIS A 147 3.04 -16.43 0.12
N GLY A 148 1.94 -16.88 -0.48
CA GLY A 148 1.82 -18.25 -0.98
C GLY A 148 2.87 -18.57 -2.03
N PHE A 149 3.17 -17.62 -2.92
CA PHE A 149 4.23 -17.77 -3.90
C PHE A 149 5.64 -17.70 -3.26
N ARG A 150 5.87 -16.74 -2.36
CA ARG A 150 7.14 -16.61 -1.62
C ARG A 150 7.38 -17.78 -0.65
N ALA A 151 6.37 -18.23 0.07
CA ALA A 151 6.49 -19.37 0.96
C ALA A 151 6.88 -20.65 0.22
N ARG A 152 6.42 -20.85 -1.02
CA ARG A 152 6.87 -21.97 -1.88
C ARG A 152 8.32 -21.84 -2.30
N LEU A 153 8.81 -20.63 -2.56
CA LEU A 153 10.22 -20.35 -2.92
C LEU A 153 11.16 -20.45 -1.72
N PHE A 154 10.70 -20.06 -0.52
CA PHE A 154 11.52 -20.03 0.70
C PHE A 154 11.38 -21.25 1.59
N LYS A 155 10.46 -22.19 1.30
CA LYS A 155 10.35 -23.48 2.04
C LYS A 155 11.69 -24.18 2.26
N PRO A 156 12.62 -24.29 1.28
CA PRO A 156 13.90 -24.95 1.49
C PRO A 156 14.86 -24.18 2.43
N ILE A 157 14.63 -22.89 2.69
CA ILE A 157 15.53 -22.04 3.50
C ILE A 157 15.07 -21.93 4.96
N GLN A 158 13.81 -22.27 5.27
CA GLN A 158 13.27 -22.22 6.64
C GLN A 158 14.12 -22.99 7.68
N PRO A 159 14.58 -24.23 7.44
CA PRO A 159 15.37 -24.96 8.43
C PRO A 159 16.73 -24.33 8.72
N THR A 160 17.31 -23.63 7.76
CA THR A 160 18.57 -22.89 7.96
C THR A 160 18.35 -21.60 8.77
N LEU A 161 17.30 -20.85 8.50
CA LEU A 161 16.95 -19.64 9.27
C LEU A 161 16.60 -19.97 10.73
N GLU A 162 15.90 -21.07 10.97
CA GLU A 162 15.62 -21.53 12.35
C GLU A 162 16.87 -21.98 13.10
N ARG A 163 17.84 -22.59 12.43
CA ARG A 163 19.15 -22.92 13.02
C ARG A 163 19.92 -21.66 13.40
N TRP A 164 19.92 -20.66 12.54
CA TRP A 164 20.56 -19.36 12.80
C TRP A 164 19.88 -18.60 13.95
N ALA A 165 18.55 -18.55 13.97
CA ALA A 165 17.81 -17.92 15.06
C ALA A 165 18.07 -18.61 16.42
N ARG A 166 18.15 -19.95 16.44
CA ARG A 166 18.53 -20.72 17.64
C ARG A 166 19.97 -20.45 18.08
N ALA A 167 20.91 -20.31 17.14
CA ALA A 167 22.30 -19.98 17.43
C ALA A 167 22.45 -18.59 18.04
N LEU A 168 21.77 -17.58 17.47
CA LEU A 168 21.75 -16.20 17.99
C LEU A 168 21.12 -16.11 19.38
N ASN A 169 20.02 -16.83 19.63
CA ASN A 169 19.40 -16.89 20.96
C ASN A 169 20.30 -17.54 22.01
N ARG A 170 21.10 -18.55 21.62
CA ARG A 170 22.10 -19.18 22.53
C ARG A 170 23.23 -18.21 22.86
N GLN A 171 23.70 -17.40 21.89
CA GLN A 171 24.73 -16.38 22.14
C GLN A 171 24.21 -15.25 23.02
N ALA A 172 22.97 -14.79 22.81
CA ALA A 172 22.34 -13.74 23.63
C ALA A 172 22.15 -14.19 25.08
N LYS A 173 21.81 -15.48 25.32
CA LYS A 173 21.71 -16.03 26.69
C LYS A 173 23.09 -16.13 27.36
N LYS A 174 24.15 -16.50 26.63
CA LYS A 174 25.52 -16.55 27.17
C LYS A 174 26.09 -15.18 27.50
N GLY A 175 25.74 -14.13 26.74
CA GLY A 175 26.11 -12.74 27.01
C GLY A 175 25.48 -12.22 28.29
N ARG A 176 24.19 -12.50 28.53
CA ARG A 176 23.49 -12.09 29.76
C ARG A 176 23.98 -12.76 31.05
N SER A 177 24.47 -14.00 30.97
CA SER A 177 25.03 -14.69 32.16
C SER A 177 26.45 -14.24 32.51
N ARG A 178 27.17 -13.53 31.61
CA ARG A 178 28.50 -12.96 31.89
C ARG A 178 28.46 -11.55 32.48
N THR A 179 27.37 -10.79 32.31
CA THR A 179 27.19 -9.46 32.89
C THR A 179 26.51 -9.48 34.26
N ALA A 180 26.12 -10.65 34.75
CA ALA A 180 25.47 -10.84 36.05
C ALA A 180 26.41 -11.47 37.12
N LYS A 181 27.71 -11.44 36.88
CA LYS A 181 28.79 -11.73 37.84
C LYS A 181 29.68 -10.49 37.92
#